data_0ac0f4c6e8d083b5d8d72c1868747299
#
_entry.id   0ac0f4c6e8d083b5d8d72c1868747299
#
_cell.length_a   1.000
_cell.length_b   1.000
_cell.length_c   1.000
_cell.angle_alpha   90.00
_cell.angle_beta   90.00
_cell.angle_gamma   90.00
#
_symmetry.space_group_name_H-M   'P 1'
#
loop_
_entity.id
_entity.type
_entity.pdbx_description
1 polymer ?
#
loop_
_entity_poly.entity_id
_entity_poly.type
_entity_poly.pdbx_seq_one_letter_code
_entity_poly.pdbx_strand_id
1 'polypeptide(L)'
;DATRQAICDMAENLSKISAERIQVELVKLVTSDHPEEMKTIYDTGIAAVILPEFCTMMETEQHNPHHIYTVGVHTIRSMQEIRADRVLRLTMLFHDVAKPVCRTEDENGIHHFHGHPEVGAEMARKILRRLKFDNDTIRKVTALIRAHDDRPPLKGRAVRRAIFRNGTEQYPELFEVKRADILAQSSFLQQEKLLYVDRYEHMYRQIIEKHQCLSLKDLAVNGSDLIARGIQPGKEIGVILHAMLEQVLEDPKLNEKEALLDWYFNSNK
;
A
#
# COMPACT_ATOMS: atom_id res chain seq x y z
N ASP A 1 -22.57 31.29 5.04
CA ASP A 1 -21.46 32.23 5.06
C ASP A 1 -21.16 32.66 3.63
N ALA A 2 -21.11 33.99 3.35
CA ALA A 2 -20.91 34.56 2.03
C ALA A 2 -19.59 34.10 1.38
N THR A 3 -18.54 33.93 2.17
CA THR A 3 -17.24 33.42 1.68
C THR A 3 -17.37 32.01 1.13
N ARG A 4 -18.06 31.13 1.86
CA ARG A 4 -18.27 29.75 1.42
C ARG A 4 -19.09 29.69 0.13
N GLN A 5 -20.14 30.50 0.03
CA GLN A 5 -20.95 30.60 -1.20
C GLN A 5 -20.10 31.06 -2.39
N ALA A 6 -19.28 32.09 -2.21
CA ALA A 6 -18.38 32.57 -3.26
C ALA A 6 -17.38 31.47 -3.71
N ILE A 7 -16.87 30.65 -2.77
CA ILE A 7 -16.02 29.50 -3.13
C ILE A 7 -16.77 28.50 -3.98
N CYS A 8 -18.01 28.15 -3.62
CA CYS A 8 -18.85 27.25 -4.43
C CYS A 8 -19.07 27.80 -5.85
N ASP A 9 -19.43 29.08 -5.95
CA ASP A 9 -19.71 29.74 -7.23
C ASP A 9 -18.47 29.81 -8.16
N MET A 10 -17.27 29.78 -7.58
CA MET A 10 -16.00 29.92 -8.29
C MET A 10 -15.26 28.59 -8.47
N ALA A 11 -15.75 27.48 -7.93
CA ALA A 11 -15.03 26.18 -7.94
C ALA A 11 -14.61 25.75 -9.34
N GLU A 12 -15.46 25.92 -10.34
CA GLU A 12 -15.17 25.55 -11.74
C GLU A 12 -13.96 26.29 -12.34
N ASN A 13 -13.60 27.47 -11.81
CA ASN A 13 -12.43 28.20 -12.28
C ASN A 13 -11.12 27.48 -12.00
N LEU A 14 -11.11 26.49 -11.07
CA LEU A 14 -9.95 25.64 -10.82
C LEU A 14 -9.56 24.80 -12.02
N SER A 15 -10.47 24.53 -12.97
CA SER A 15 -10.15 23.89 -14.25
C SER A 15 -9.14 24.66 -15.09
N LYS A 16 -8.97 25.97 -14.84
CA LYS A 16 -8.01 26.86 -15.53
C LYS A 16 -6.65 26.91 -14.80
N ILE A 17 -6.53 26.31 -13.63
CA ILE A 17 -5.31 26.31 -12.82
C ILE A 17 -4.45 25.10 -13.22
N SER A 18 -3.13 25.29 -13.31
CA SER A 18 -2.23 24.20 -13.66
C SER A 18 -2.21 23.09 -12.59
N ALA A 19 -2.02 21.85 -13.04
CA ALA A 19 -2.00 20.68 -12.17
C ALA A 19 -0.90 20.78 -11.08
N GLU A 20 0.23 21.40 -11.39
CA GLU A 20 1.34 21.62 -10.45
C GLU A 20 0.92 22.55 -9.29
N ARG A 21 0.15 23.60 -9.58
CA ARG A 21 -0.36 24.49 -8.51
C ARG A 21 -1.41 23.79 -7.66
N ILE A 22 -2.30 23.02 -8.27
CA ILE A 22 -3.29 22.19 -7.56
C ILE A 22 -2.57 21.18 -6.66
N GLN A 23 -1.52 20.51 -7.19
CA GLN A 23 -0.69 19.57 -6.41
C GLN A 23 -0.11 20.23 -5.15
N VAL A 24 0.49 21.42 -5.29
CA VAL A 24 1.11 22.12 -4.15
C VAL A 24 0.09 22.42 -3.06
N GLU A 25 -1.08 22.92 -3.42
CA GLU A 25 -2.12 23.24 -2.43
C GLU A 25 -2.76 21.97 -1.82
N LEU A 26 -2.95 20.92 -2.63
CA LEU A 26 -3.42 19.63 -2.12
C LEU A 26 -2.44 19.04 -1.09
N VAL A 27 -1.13 19.06 -1.38
CA VAL A 27 -0.11 18.58 -0.44
C VAL A 27 -0.13 19.39 0.84
N LYS A 28 -0.17 20.73 0.76
CA LYS A 28 -0.28 21.59 1.94
C LYS A 28 -1.48 21.24 2.81
N LEU A 29 -2.64 21.02 2.18
CA LEU A 29 -3.85 20.66 2.89
C LEU A 29 -3.72 19.32 3.59
N VAL A 30 -3.38 18.25 2.87
CA VAL A 30 -3.32 16.89 3.45
C VAL A 30 -2.22 16.76 4.50
N THR A 31 -1.16 17.57 4.43
CA THR A 31 -0.07 17.58 5.44
C THR A 31 -0.23 18.65 6.51
N SER A 32 -1.33 19.41 6.51
CA SER A 32 -1.65 20.35 7.58
C SER A 32 -2.11 19.62 8.86
N ASP A 33 -2.31 20.38 9.91
CA ASP A 33 -2.94 19.89 11.14
C ASP A 33 -4.46 19.65 10.98
N HIS A 34 -5.04 20.05 9.83
CA HIS A 34 -6.45 20.00 9.52
C HIS A 34 -6.76 19.23 8.22
N PRO A 35 -6.34 17.95 8.08
CA PRO A 35 -6.63 17.16 6.87
C PRO A 35 -8.14 16.89 6.68
N GLU A 36 -8.95 17.08 7.73
CA GLU A 36 -10.42 17.01 7.67
C GLU A 36 -11.05 18.06 6.76
N GLU A 37 -10.34 19.15 6.44
CA GLU A 37 -10.79 20.16 5.49
C GLU A 37 -10.91 19.61 4.04
N MET A 38 -10.47 18.38 3.80
CA MET A 38 -10.86 17.63 2.60
C MET A 38 -12.38 17.50 2.46
N LYS A 39 -13.11 17.49 3.60
CA LYS A 39 -14.58 17.55 3.57
C LYS A 39 -15.08 18.89 3.03
N THR A 40 -14.46 20.00 3.41
CA THR A 40 -14.80 21.33 2.89
C THR A 40 -14.56 21.42 1.38
N ILE A 41 -13.47 20.82 0.87
CA ILE A 41 -13.21 20.71 -0.58
C ILE A 41 -14.33 19.94 -1.29
N TYR A 42 -14.84 18.87 -0.70
CA TYR A 42 -15.99 18.13 -1.22
C TYR A 42 -17.26 18.98 -1.17
N ASP A 43 -17.60 19.54 0.00
CA ASP A 43 -18.83 20.28 0.23
C ASP A 43 -18.95 21.57 -0.63
N THR A 44 -17.82 22.13 -1.08
CA THR A 44 -17.78 23.34 -1.91
C THR A 44 -17.68 23.05 -3.39
N GLY A 45 -17.68 21.77 -3.81
CA GLY A 45 -17.58 21.38 -5.20
C GLY A 45 -16.17 21.45 -5.80
N ILE A 46 -15.18 21.89 -5.04
CA ILE A 46 -13.76 21.92 -5.45
C ILE A 46 -13.29 20.52 -5.84
N ALA A 47 -13.64 19.50 -5.02
CA ALA A 47 -13.24 18.12 -5.27
C ALA A 47 -13.73 17.63 -6.63
N ALA A 48 -14.92 17.99 -7.07
CA ALA A 48 -15.47 17.58 -8.35
C ALA A 48 -14.58 18.02 -9.54
N VAL A 49 -13.87 19.13 -9.39
CA VAL A 49 -12.99 19.67 -10.42
C VAL A 49 -11.60 19.08 -10.37
N ILE A 50 -10.98 18.98 -9.16
CA ILE A 50 -9.57 18.61 -9.03
C ILE A 50 -9.36 17.12 -8.73
N LEU A 51 -10.32 16.46 -8.06
CA LEU A 51 -10.20 15.09 -7.57
C LEU A 51 -11.59 14.39 -7.57
N PRO A 52 -12.24 14.21 -8.71
CA PRO A 52 -13.60 13.65 -8.81
C PRO A 52 -13.70 12.24 -8.20
N GLU A 53 -12.61 11.48 -8.16
CA GLU A 53 -12.53 10.18 -7.50
C GLU A 53 -12.86 10.28 -6.00
N PHE A 54 -12.47 11.37 -5.35
CA PHE A 54 -12.79 11.60 -3.94
C PHE A 54 -14.30 11.83 -3.72
N CYS A 55 -14.98 12.47 -4.67
CA CYS A 55 -16.45 12.62 -4.60
C CYS A 55 -17.12 11.24 -4.58
N THR A 56 -16.72 10.34 -5.48
CA THR A 56 -17.25 8.97 -5.51
C THR A 56 -16.98 8.23 -4.19
N MET A 57 -15.80 8.43 -3.58
CA MET A 57 -15.48 7.85 -2.26
C MET A 57 -16.41 8.41 -1.16
N MET A 58 -16.71 9.71 -1.18
CA MET A 58 -17.61 10.35 -0.20
C MET A 58 -19.05 9.81 -0.27
N GLU A 59 -19.48 9.37 -1.43
CA GLU A 59 -20.83 8.84 -1.70
C GLU A 59 -20.92 7.31 -1.54
N THR A 60 -19.78 6.61 -1.36
CA THR A 60 -19.76 5.15 -1.29
C THR A 60 -19.89 4.67 0.15
N GLU A 61 -21.00 4.01 0.46
CA GLU A 61 -21.24 3.35 1.74
C GLU A 61 -20.53 2.00 1.83
N GLN A 62 -20.21 1.60 3.07
CA GLN A 62 -19.49 0.36 3.38
C GLN A 62 -20.31 -0.48 4.36
N HIS A 63 -21.35 -1.16 3.90
CA HIS A 63 -22.24 -1.97 4.74
C HIS A 63 -21.53 -3.22 5.24
N ASN A 64 -20.65 -3.07 6.24
CA ASN A 64 -20.02 -4.19 6.96
C ASN A 64 -19.65 -3.80 8.40
N PRO A 65 -19.45 -4.75 9.32
CA PRO A 65 -19.19 -4.46 10.73
C PRO A 65 -17.93 -3.65 11.02
N HIS A 66 -16.96 -3.67 10.12
CA HIS A 66 -15.68 -2.97 10.27
C HIS A 66 -15.77 -1.48 9.91
N HIS A 67 -16.73 -1.09 9.08
CA HIS A 67 -16.84 0.25 8.54
C HIS A 67 -18.23 0.84 8.79
N ILE A 68 -18.29 1.91 9.57
CA ILE A 68 -19.53 2.66 9.91
C ILE A 68 -19.59 4.01 9.16
N TYR A 69 -18.61 4.28 8.33
CA TYR A 69 -18.48 5.51 7.55
C TYR A 69 -18.48 5.19 6.06
N THR A 70 -18.81 6.19 5.23
CA THR A 70 -18.52 6.11 3.78
C THR A 70 -17.01 5.97 3.56
N VAL A 71 -16.61 5.51 2.38
CA VAL A 71 -15.18 5.38 2.03
C VAL A 71 -14.44 6.71 2.19
N GLY A 72 -15.04 7.83 1.77
CA GLY A 72 -14.42 9.15 1.88
C GLY A 72 -14.29 9.66 3.32
N VAL A 73 -15.32 9.46 4.16
CA VAL A 73 -15.24 9.84 5.58
C VAL A 73 -14.19 8.99 6.31
N HIS A 74 -14.13 7.68 6.04
CA HIS A 74 -13.09 6.80 6.55
C HIS A 74 -11.68 7.30 6.13
N THR A 75 -11.52 7.67 4.86
CA THR A 75 -10.28 8.24 4.31
C THR A 75 -9.83 9.51 5.05
N ILE A 76 -10.76 10.43 5.31
CA ILE A 76 -10.45 11.66 6.09
C ILE A 76 -9.96 11.28 7.49
N ARG A 77 -10.66 10.38 8.18
CA ARG A 77 -10.28 9.94 9.52
C ARG A 77 -8.92 9.24 9.54
N SER A 78 -8.64 8.39 8.56
CA SER A 78 -7.35 7.71 8.47
C SER A 78 -6.18 8.68 8.24
N MET A 79 -6.41 9.80 7.54
CA MET A 79 -5.41 10.87 7.45
C MET A 79 -5.15 11.57 8.78
N GLN A 80 -6.14 11.68 9.67
CA GLN A 80 -5.95 12.25 11.00
C GLN A 80 -5.11 11.35 11.92
N GLU A 81 -5.18 10.03 11.72
CA GLU A 81 -4.48 9.02 12.53
C GLU A 81 -3.03 8.74 12.10
N ILE A 82 -2.53 9.44 11.08
CA ILE A 82 -1.15 9.27 10.58
C ILE A 82 -0.38 10.60 10.64
N ARG A 83 0.93 10.53 10.87
CA ARG A 83 1.78 11.73 10.91
C ARG A 83 1.71 12.54 9.60
N ALA A 84 1.98 13.83 9.70
CA ALA A 84 1.92 14.77 8.58
C ALA A 84 3.12 14.61 7.63
N ASP A 85 3.23 13.46 6.99
CA ASP A 85 4.21 13.16 5.95
C ASP A 85 3.53 13.12 4.59
N ARG A 86 4.18 13.64 3.56
CA ARG A 86 3.63 13.74 2.21
C ARG A 86 3.24 12.39 1.62
N VAL A 87 4.11 11.38 1.74
CA VAL A 87 3.85 10.06 1.18
C VAL A 87 2.75 9.35 1.96
N LEU A 88 2.82 9.40 3.29
CA LEU A 88 1.84 8.75 4.15
C LEU A 88 0.44 9.36 4.01
N ARG A 89 0.32 10.69 4.02
CA ARG A 89 -0.97 11.38 3.86
C ARG A 89 -1.58 11.15 2.48
N LEU A 90 -0.78 11.15 1.41
CA LEU A 90 -1.24 10.78 0.07
C LEU A 90 -1.61 9.29 -0.01
N THR A 91 -0.89 8.42 0.68
CA THR A 91 -1.26 7.01 0.78
C THR A 91 -2.63 6.86 1.43
N MET A 92 -2.87 7.52 2.57
CA MET A 92 -4.19 7.46 3.22
C MET A 92 -5.28 8.10 2.37
N LEU A 93 -5.00 9.19 1.64
CA LEU A 93 -5.98 9.80 0.73
C LEU A 93 -6.46 8.83 -0.37
N PHE A 94 -5.58 7.93 -0.82
CA PHE A 94 -5.87 7.05 -1.96
C PHE A 94 -5.91 5.55 -1.65
N HIS A 95 -5.69 5.09 -0.39
CA HIS A 95 -5.62 3.66 -0.09
C HIS A 95 -6.89 2.90 -0.51
N ASP A 96 -8.03 3.53 -0.35
CA ASP A 96 -9.35 2.99 -0.61
C ASP A 96 -10.03 3.55 -1.89
N VAL A 97 -9.29 4.27 -2.74
CA VAL A 97 -9.84 4.95 -3.92
C VAL A 97 -10.55 4.01 -4.90
N ALA A 98 -10.21 2.74 -4.91
CA ALA A 98 -10.84 1.73 -5.77
C ALA A 98 -12.03 1.02 -5.12
N LYS A 99 -12.33 1.21 -3.84
CA LYS A 99 -13.49 0.56 -3.20
C LYS A 99 -14.79 0.80 -3.97
N PRO A 100 -15.10 2.04 -4.46
CA PRO A 100 -16.32 2.27 -5.24
C PRO A 100 -16.45 1.36 -6.47
N VAL A 101 -15.36 1.11 -7.19
CA VAL A 101 -15.36 0.30 -8.43
C VAL A 101 -15.20 -1.19 -8.16
N CYS A 102 -14.70 -1.58 -6.98
CA CYS A 102 -14.53 -2.98 -6.57
C CYS A 102 -15.69 -3.48 -5.70
N ARG A 103 -16.69 -2.64 -5.42
CA ARG A 103 -17.81 -3.01 -4.55
C ARG A 103 -18.65 -4.11 -5.18
N THR A 104 -18.85 -5.17 -4.39
CA THR A 104 -19.86 -6.21 -4.60
C THR A 104 -20.71 -6.35 -3.34
N GLU A 105 -21.89 -6.90 -3.47
CA GLU A 105 -22.81 -7.15 -2.35
C GLU A 105 -23.16 -8.63 -2.34
N ASP A 106 -23.15 -9.24 -1.16
CA ASP A 106 -23.57 -10.62 -0.99
C ASP A 106 -25.08 -10.71 -0.69
N GLU A 107 -25.59 -11.94 -0.57
CA GLU A 107 -27.01 -12.25 -0.29
C GLU A 107 -27.53 -11.69 1.05
N ASN A 108 -26.63 -11.30 1.96
CA ASN A 108 -26.96 -10.70 3.26
C ASN A 108 -26.88 -9.16 3.23
N GLY A 109 -26.63 -8.54 2.07
CA GLY A 109 -26.44 -7.10 1.94
C GLY A 109 -25.08 -6.60 2.45
N ILE A 110 -24.10 -7.48 2.63
CA ILE A 110 -22.75 -7.13 3.08
C ILE A 110 -21.92 -6.70 1.88
N HIS A 111 -21.26 -5.54 1.99
CA HIS A 111 -20.37 -5.04 0.95
C HIS A 111 -18.96 -5.64 1.06
N HIS A 112 -18.45 -6.11 -0.07
CA HIS A 112 -17.08 -6.63 -0.26
C HIS A 112 -16.34 -5.79 -1.30
N PHE A 113 -15.02 -5.69 -1.17
CA PHE A 113 -14.15 -4.82 -2.00
C PHE A 113 -12.91 -5.59 -2.47
N HIS A 114 -13.09 -6.81 -2.98
CA HIS A 114 -11.97 -7.67 -3.37
C HIS A 114 -11.10 -7.03 -4.45
N GLY A 115 -9.79 -7.09 -4.26
CA GLY A 115 -8.80 -6.57 -5.23
C GLY A 115 -8.65 -5.04 -5.22
N HIS A 116 -9.32 -4.32 -4.29
CA HIS A 116 -9.20 -2.86 -4.24
C HIS A 116 -7.77 -2.35 -4.01
N PRO A 117 -6.82 -3.05 -3.35
CA PRO A 117 -5.46 -2.55 -3.21
C PRO A 117 -4.71 -2.48 -4.55
N GLU A 118 -4.82 -3.51 -5.38
CA GLU A 118 -4.18 -3.56 -6.70
C GLU A 118 -4.78 -2.54 -7.66
N VAL A 119 -6.11 -2.51 -7.77
CA VAL A 119 -6.83 -1.55 -8.60
C VAL A 119 -6.60 -0.14 -8.09
N GLY A 120 -6.60 0.06 -6.77
CA GLY A 120 -6.36 1.35 -6.12
C GLY A 120 -4.95 1.89 -6.39
N ALA A 121 -3.93 1.04 -6.36
CA ALA A 121 -2.58 1.43 -6.71
C ALA A 121 -2.48 1.95 -8.16
N GLU A 122 -3.18 1.32 -9.11
CA GLU A 122 -3.21 1.79 -10.50
C GLU A 122 -4.04 3.07 -10.68
N MET A 123 -5.17 3.21 -9.98
CA MET A 123 -5.95 4.44 -9.96
C MET A 123 -5.14 5.60 -9.36
N ALA A 124 -4.53 5.40 -8.19
CA ALA A 124 -3.67 6.39 -7.54
C ALA A 124 -2.49 6.81 -8.44
N ARG A 125 -1.89 5.87 -9.16
CA ARG A 125 -0.83 6.18 -10.15
C ARG A 125 -1.31 7.13 -11.22
N LYS A 126 -2.51 6.90 -11.78
CA LYS A 126 -3.10 7.78 -12.81
C LYS A 126 -3.42 9.16 -12.25
N ILE A 127 -4.01 9.22 -11.05
CA ILE A 127 -4.35 10.47 -10.36
C ILE A 127 -3.09 11.30 -10.08
N LEU A 128 -2.08 10.68 -9.46
CA LEU A 128 -0.82 11.35 -9.11
C LEU A 128 -0.07 11.85 -10.36
N ARG A 129 -0.10 11.10 -11.47
CA ARG A 129 0.45 11.56 -12.76
C ARG A 129 -0.33 12.74 -13.32
N ARG A 130 -1.67 12.70 -13.27
CA ARG A 130 -2.54 13.81 -13.68
C ARG A 130 -2.22 15.07 -12.89
N LEU A 131 -1.97 14.93 -11.59
CA LEU A 131 -1.59 16.01 -10.69
C LEU A 131 -0.07 16.33 -10.71
N LYS A 132 0.71 15.75 -11.65
CA LYS A 132 2.14 16.05 -11.88
C LYS A 132 3.06 15.75 -10.70
N PHE A 133 2.75 14.74 -9.87
CA PHE A 133 3.68 14.26 -8.85
C PHE A 133 4.92 13.62 -9.47
N ASP A 134 6.03 13.68 -8.76
CA ASP A 134 7.28 13.04 -9.14
C ASP A 134 7.21 11.51 -9.04
N ASN A 135 8.06 10.82 -9.81
CA ASN A 135 8.04 9.36 -9.91
C ASN A 135 8.36 8.64 -8.59
N ASP A 136 9.19 9.21 -7.72
CA ASP A 136 9.51 8.60 -6.42
C ASP A 136 8.30 8.63 -5.49
N THR A 137 7.61 9.77 -5.40
CA THR A 137 6.34 9.88 -4.67
C THR A 137 5.32 8.89 -5.20
N ILE A 138 5.13 8.82 -6.53
CA ILE A 138 4.19 7.89 -7.15
C ILE A 138 4.54 6.44 -6.79
N ARG A 139 5.81 6.06 -6.90
CA ARG A 139 6.29 4.72 -6.59
C ARG A 139 5.99 4.33 -5.14
N LYS A 140 6.36 5.19 -4.19
CA LYS A 140 6.17 4.94 -2.75
C LYS A 140 4.69 4.83 -2.38
N VAL A 141 3.88 5.82 -2.78
CA VAL A 141 2.44 5.84 -2.49
C VAL A 141 1.75 4.59 -3.06
N THR A 142 2.00 4.26 -4.33
CA THR A 142 1.33 3.12 -4.97
C THR A 142 1.77 1.78 -4.39
N ALA A 143 3.00 1.66 -3.91
CA ALA A 143 3.46 0.45 -3.25
C ALA A 143 2.83 0.27 -1.86
N LEU A 144 2.72 1.34 -1.08
CA LEU A 144 2.01 1.32 0.21
C LEU A 144 0.52 1.00 0.03
N ILE A 145 -0.14 1.59 -0.98
CA ILE A 145 -1.54 1.28 -1.29
C ILE A 145 -1.70 -0.21 -1.62
N ARG A 146 -0.82 -0.79 -2.46
CA ARG A 146 -0.89 -2.21 -2.81
C ARG A 146 -0.75 -3.14 -1.61
N ALA A 147 0.06 -2.74 -0.62
CA ALA A 147 0.37 -3.57 0.54
C ALA A 147 -0.51 -3.30 1.78
N HIS A 148 -1.34 -2.23 1.77
CA HIS A 148 -2.00 -1.77 3.00
C HIS A 148 -2.92 -2.83 3.62
N ASP A 149 -3.61 -3.63 2.82
CA ASP A 149 -4.52 -4.69 3.29
C ASP A 149 -3.88 -6.09 3.33
N ASP A 150 -2.58 -6.21 2.99
CA ASP A 150 -1.87 -7.50 3.06
C ASP A 150 -1.76 -7.99 4.52
N ARG A 151 -2.28 -9.18 4.80
CA ARG A 151 -2.34 -9.79 6.14
C ARG A 151 -1.77 -11.20 6.12
N PRO A 152 -0.43 -11.37 5.98
CA PRO A 152 0.17 -12.68 5.97
C PRO A 152 -0.04 -13.40 7.31
N PRO A 153 -0.24 -14.73 7.31
CA PRO A 153 -0.20 -15.49 8.54
C PRO A 153 1.09 -15.19 9.33
N LEU A 154 0.99 -15.05 10.65
CA LEU A 154 2.14 -14.75 11.52
C LEU A 154 3.05 -15.98 11.69
N LYS A 155 3.62 -16.44 10.57
CA LYS A 155 4.62 -17.52 10.48
C LYS A 155 5.83 -16.98 9.71
N GLY A 156 7.04 -17.29 10.19
CA GLY A 156 8.27 -16.71 9.62
C GLY A 156 8.36 -16.76 8.10
N ARG A 157 8.03 -17.92 7.49
CA ARG A 157 7.98 -18.08 6.02
C ARG A 157 6.99 -17.14 5.33
N ALA A 158 5.79 -16.97 5.88
CA ALA A 158 4.77 -16.12 5.27
C ALA A 158 5.16 -14.64 5.36
N VAL A 159 5.75 -14.24 6.48
CA VAL A 159 6.26 -12.88 6.69
C VAL A 159 7.43 -12.59 5.75
N ARG A 160 8.42 -13.50 5.61
CA ARG A 160 9.53 -13.34 4.66
C ARG A 160 9.04 -13.19 3.21
N ARG A 161 8.07 -14.02 2.78
CA ARG A 161 7.46 -13.92 1.44
C ARG A 161 6.73 -12.60 1.23
N ALA A 162 6.02 -12.11 2.26
CA ALA A 162 5.38 -10.80 2.20
C ALA A 162 6.41 -9.67 2.08
N ILE A 163 7.51 -9.73 2.84
CA ILE A 163 8.60 -8.76 2.75
C ILE A 163 9.26 -8.80 1.36
N PHE A 164 9.55 -9.98 0.84
CA PHE A 164 10.10 -10.13 -0.51
C PHE A 164 9.19 -9.50 -1.58
N ARG A 165 7.88 -9.76 -1.51
CA ARG A 165 6.90 -9.26 -2.48
C ARG A 165 6.75 -7.74 -2.43
N ASN A 166 6.71 -7.17 -1.22
CA ASN A 166 6.42 -5.76 -1.01
C ASN A 166 7.68 -4.86 -0.96
N GLY A 167 8.87 -5.46 -0.82
CA GLY A 167 10.13 -4.75 -0.61
C GLY A 167 10.37 -4.37 0.86
N THR A 168 11.63 -4.42 1.29
CA THR A 168 12.03 -4.22 2.70
C THR A 168 11.90 -2.76 3.16
N GLU A 169 12.18 -1.80 2.27
CA GLU A 169 12.36 -0.39 2.62
C GLU A 169 11.07 0.30 3.09
N GLN A 170 9.90 -0.22 2.70
CA GLN A 170 8.61 0.44 2.94
C GLN A 170 7.88 -0.06 4.18
N TYR A 171 8.40 -1.07 4.85
CA TYR A 171 7.70 -1.69 5.97
C TYR A 171 7.48 -0.78 7.18
N PRO A 172 8.42 0.10 7.57
CA PRO A 172 8.15 1.03 8.66
C PRO A 172 6.91 1.89 8.38
N GLU A 173 6.84 2.49 7.18
CA GLU A 173 5.68 3.28 6.77
C GLU A 173 4.41 2.43 6.59
N LEU A 174 4.54 1.20 6.11
CA LEU A 174 3.41 0.30 5.94
C LEU A 174 2.74 -0.03 7.29
N PHE A 175 3.48 -0.18 8.37
CA PHE A 175 2.90 -0.40 9.69
C PHE A 175 2.17 0.84 10.21
N GLU A 176 2.66 2.05 9.92
CA GLU A 176 1.95 3.29 10.21
C GLU A 176 0.63 3.37 9.44
N VAL A 177 0.65 3.08 8.13
CA VAL A 177 -0.54 3.04 7.27
C VAL A 177 -1.58 2.04 7.80
N LYS A 178 -1.17 0.82 8.14
CA LYS A 178 -2.06 -0.21 8.70
C LYS A 178 -2.71 0.22 10.02
N ARG A 179 -1.96 0.86 10.91
CA ARG A 179 -2.51 1.37 12.17
C ARG A 179 -3.50 2.49 11.95
N ALA A 180 -3.18 3.45 11.09
CA ALA A 180 -4.04 4.57 10.77
C ALA A 180 -5.37 4.12 10.15
N ASP A 181 -5.33 3.16 9.21
CA ASP A 181 -6.52 2.53 8.64
C ASP A 181 -7.39 1.88 9.73
N ILE A 182 -6.79 1.06 10.61
CA ILE A 182 -7.51 0.39 11.70
C ILE A 182 -8.12 1.38 12.69
N LEU A 183 -7.40 2.43 13.06
CA LEU A 183 -7.88 3.45 14.01
C LEU A 183 -9.06 4.25 13.44
N ALA A 184 -9.13 4.43 12.14
CA ALA A 184 -10.23 5.08 11.44
C ALA A 184 -11.47 4.19 11.22
N GLN A 185 -11.39 2.89 11.48
CA GLN A 185 -12.50 1.94 11.39
C GLN A 185 -13.44 1.99 12.60
N SER A 186 -14.46 1.12 12.62
CA SER A 186 -15.28 0.91 13.81
C SER A 186 -14.46 0.27 14.94
N SER A 187 -14.97 0.31 16.16
CA SER A 187 -14.34 -0.38 17.30
C SER A 187 -14.41 -1.91 17.22
N PHE A 188 -15.12 -2.47 16.23
CA PHE A 188 -15.27 -3.92 16.05
C PHE A 188 -13.91 -4.57 15.74
N LEU A 189 -13.47 -5.43 16.64
CA LEU A 189 -12.17 -6.12 16.60
C LEU A 189 -10.95 -5.19 16.45
N GLN A 190 -11.07 -3.91 16.78
CA GLN A 190 -10.01 -2.92 16.57
C GLN A 190 -8.73 -3.29 17.34
N GLN A 191 -8.87 -3.68 18.61
CA GLN A 191 -7.71 -4.07 19.43
C GLN A 191 -7.02 -5.33 18.92
N GLU A 192 -7.79 -6.32 18.47
CA GLU A 192 -7.23 -7.54 17.88
C GLU A 192 -6.45 -7.26 16.60
N LYS A 193 -6.98 -6.37 15.76
CA LYS A 193 -6.30 -5.93 14.53
C LYS A 193 -5.00 -5.18 14.84
N LEU A 194 -5.00 -4.27 15.82
CA LEU A 194 -3.79 -3.56 16.24
C LEU A 194 -2.74 -4.53 16.79
N LEU A 195 -3.15 -5.48 17.65
CA LEU A 195 -2.27 -6.52 18.17
C LEU A 195 -1.66 -7.39 17.05
N TYR A 196 -2.45 -7.69 16.00
CA TYR A 196 -1.92 -8.38 14.82
C TYR A 196 -0.81 -7.55 14.15
N VAL A 197 -1.01 -6.24 13.95
CA VAL A 197 0.00 -5.35 13.35
C VAL A 197 1.26 -5.30 14.20
N ASP A 198 1.13 -5.20 15.53
CA ASP A 198 2.28 -5.18 16.45
C ASP A 198 3.10 -6.47 16.38
N ARG A 199 2.42 -7.62 16.35
CA ARG A 199 3.10 -8.93 16.18
C ARG A 199 3.75 -9.07 14.83
N TYR A 200 3.12 -8.57 13.77
CA TYR A 200 3.68 -8.58 12.43
C TYR A 200 4.94 -7.72 12.36
N GLU A 201 4.89 -6.50 12.91
CA GLU A 201 6.05 -5.61 12.98
C GLU A 201 7.19 -6.22 13.82
N HIS A 202 6.87 -6.85 14.95
CA HIS A 202 7.86 -7.55 15.75
C HIS A 202 8.57 -8.66 14.95
N MET A 203 7.82 -9.48 14.21
CA MET A 203 8.40 -10.52 13.35
C MET A 203 9.24 -9.93 12.22
N TYR A 204 8.79 -8.85 11.59
CA TYR A 204 9.57 -8.12 10.60
C TYR A 204 10.91 -7.68 11.17
N ARG A 205 10.92 -7.01 12.33
CA ARG A 205 12.15 -6.55 12.99
C ARG A 205 13.11 -7.70 13.29
N GLN A 206 12.60 -8.81 13.80
CA GLN A 206 13.43 -10.00 14.04
C GLN A 206 14.07 -10.56 12.76
N ILE A 207 13.35 -10.56 11.64
CA ILE A 207 13.86 -11.03 10.36
C ILE A 207 14.97 -10.12 9.85
N ILE A 208 14.78 -8.79 9.96
CA ILE A 208 15.78 -7.79 9.54
C ILE A 208 17.03 -7.84 10.45
N GLU A 209 16.85 -7.88 11.77
CA GLU A 209 17.97 -7.96 12.75
C GLU A 209 18.82 -9.22 12.56
N LYS A 210 18.22 -10.33 12.16
CA LYS A 210 18.92 -11.58 11.85
C LYS A 210 19.53 -11.61 10.46
N HIS A 211 19.48 -10.52 9.71
CA HIS A 211 19.96 -10.42 8.33
C HIS A 211 19.53 -11.60 7.44
N GLN A 212 18.27 -12.04 7.58
CA GLN A 212 17.78 -13.15 6.79
C GLN A 212 17.71 -12.75 5.31
N CYS A 213 17.99 -13.70 4.44
CA CYS A 213 17.91 -13.50 2.98
C CYS A 213 16.46 -13.18 2.57
N LEU A 214 16.27 -12.02 1.93
CA LEU A 214 14.98 -11.50 1.50
C LEU A 214 14.96 -11.08 0.02
N SER A 215 16.10 -11.24 -0.67
CA SER A 215 16.21 -10.90 -2.08
C SER A 215 17.23 -11.77 -2.79
N LEU A 216 17.22 -11.77 -4.13
CA LEU A 216 18.24 -12.47 -4.92
C LEU A 216 19.67 -11.98 -4.64
N LYS A 217 19.82 -10.73 -4.17
CA LYS A 217 21.15 -10.17 -3.83
C LYS A 217 21.71 -10.75 -2.54
N ASP A 218 20.85 -11.25 -1.67
CA ASP A 218 21.21 -11.79 -0.36
C ASP A 218 21.45 -13.32 -0.42
N LEU A 219 21.20 -13.96 -1.58
CA LEU A 219 21.48 -15.38 -1.76
C LEU A 219 22.96 -15.69 -1.67
N ALA A 220 23.29 -16.78 -1.00
CA ALA A 220 24.65 -17.32 -0.94
C ALA A 220 25.17 -17.87 -2.28
N VAL A 221 24.27 -18.06 -3.26
CA VAL A 221 24.56 -18.52 -4.64
C VAL A 221 24.23 -17.43 -5.62
N ASN A 222 25.09 -17.23 -6.60
CA ASN A 222 24.89 -16.30 -7.71
C ASN A 222 25.01 -16.99 -9.07
N GLY A 223 24.78 -16.23 -10.16
CA GLY A 223 24.81 -16.79 -11.51
C GLY A 223 26.16 -17.41 -11.92
N SER A 224 27.28 -16.85 -11.43
CA SER A 224 28.61 -17.39 -11.72
C SER A 224 28.84 -18.76 -11.08
N ASP A 225 28.27 -18.99 -9.91
CA ASP A 225 28.33 -20.28 -9.22
C ASP A 225 27.60 -21.38 -10.01
N LEU A 226 26.43 -21.02 -10.59
CA LEU A 226 25.66 -21.94 -11.43
C LEU A 226 26.36 -22.26 -12.75
N ILE A 227 27.02 -21.25 -13.38
CA ILE A 227 27.83 -21.45 -14.60
C ILE A 227 29.00 -22.37 -14.30
N ALA A 228 29.68 -22.18 -13.17
CA ALA A 228 30.78 -23.06 -12.76
C ALA A 228 30.37 -24.53 -12.55
N ARG A 229 29.08 -24.78 -12.30
CA ARG A 229 28.48 -26.12 -12.18
C ARG A 229 27.85 -26.62 -13.51
N GLY A 230 28.08 -25.90 -14.61
CA GLY A 230 27.68 -26.36 -15.97
C GLY A 230 26.36 -25.79 -16.48
N ILE A 231 25.67 -24.92 -15.76
CA ILE A 231 24.47 -24.25 -16.26
C ILE A 231 24.88 -23.24 -17.33
N GLN A 232 24.21 -23.29 -18.49
CA GLN A 232 24.52 -22.37 -19.59
C GLN A 232 24.07 -20.93 -19.26
N PRO A 233 24.84 -19.89 -19.62
CA PRO A 233 24.43 -18.50 -19.47
C PRO A 233 23.09 -18.24 -20.18
N GLY A 234 22.10 -17.70 -19.45
CA GLY A 234 20.79 -17.40 -20.02
C GLY A 234 19.69 -17.19 -19.00
N LYS A 235 18.45 -17.18 -19.47
CA LYS A 235 17.25 -16.96 -18.62
C LYS A 235 17.07 -18.04 -17.55
N GLU A 236 17.57 -19.24 -17.78
CA GLU A 236 17.49 -20.37 -16.86
C GLU A 236 18.16 -20.06 -15.51
N ILE A 237 19.29 -19.35 -15.52
CA ILE A 237 19.97 -18.90 -14.28
C ILE A 237 19.02 -18.12 -13.38
N GLY A 238 18.25 -17.20 -13.94
CA GLY A 238 17.27 -16.41 -13.16
C GLY A 238 16.18 -17.30 -12.56
N VAL A 239 15.69 -18.28 -13.31
CA VAL A 239 14.67 -19.23 -12.84
C VAL A 239 15.22 -20.05 -11.66
N ILE A 240 16.46 -20.57 -11.79
CA ILE A 240 17.11 -21.34 -10.73
C ILE A 240 17.30 -20.50 -9.46
N LEU A 241 17.84 -19.29 -9.59
CA LEU A 241 18.05 -18.39 -8.44
C LEU A 241 16.72 -18.03 -7.75
N HIS A 242 15.64 -17.82 -8.50
CA HIS A 242 14.32 -17.62 -7.89
C HIS A 242 13.81 -18.86 -7.16
N ALA A 243 14.01 -20.05 -7.71
CA ALA A 243 13.66 -21.29 -7.04
C ALA A 243 14.46 -21.51 -5.74
N MET A 244 15.76 -21.22 -5.76
CA MET A 244 16.60 -21.24 -4.55
C MET A 244 16.14 -20.23 -3.51
N LEU A 245 15.80 -19.00 -3.93
CA LEU A 245 15.27 -17.99 -3.03
C LEU A 245 13.96 -18.43 -2.36
N GLU A 246 13.05 -19.05 -3.10
CA GLU A 246 11.81 -19.61 -2.52
C GLU A 246 12.09 -20.64 -1.41
N GLN A 247 13.13 -21.48 -1.55
CA GLN A 247 13.54 -22.41 -0.51
C GLN A 247 14.10 -21.67 0.72
N VAL A 248 14.90 -20.63 0.50
CA VAL A 248 15.46 -19.82 1.61
C VAL A 248 14.35 -19.01 2.30
N LEU A 249 13.35 -18.51 1.57
CA LEU A 249 12.19 -17.85 2.19
C LEU A 249 11.36 -18.84 3.04
N GLU A 250 11.34 -20.13 2.69
CA GLU A 250 10.73 -21.18 3.52
C GLU A 250 11.59 -21.48 4.76
N ASP A 251 12.88 -21.79 4.57
CA ASP A 251 13.86 -22.01 5.67
C ASP A 251 15.14 -21.20 5.43
N PRO A 252 15.36 -20.10 6.19
CA PRO A 252 16.54 -19.24 6.05
C PRO A 252 17.87 -19.92 6.35
N LYS A 253 17.87 -21.08 7.01
CA LYS A 253 19.10 -21.85 7.28
C LYS A 253 19.68 -22.46 6.00
N LEU A 254 18.87 -22.59 4.95
CA LEU A 254 19.32 -23.11 3.66
C LEU A 254 20.15 -22.09 2.86
N ASN A 255 20.29 -20.84 3.32
CA ASN A 255 21.10 -19.85 2.63
C ASN A 255 22.60 -20.07 2.82
N GLU A 256 23.04 -21.27 2.47
CA GLU A 256 24.43 -21.71 2.44
C GLU A 256 24.75 -22.23 1.04
N LYS A 257 25.92 -21.84 0.50
CA LYS A 257 26.26 -22.06 -0.92
C LYS A 257 26.16 -23.54 -1.33
N GLU A 258 26.83 -24.41 -0.60
CA GLU A 258 26.84 -25.84 -0.93
C GLU A 258 25.46 -26.48 -0.73
N ALA A 259 24.74 -26.09 0.34
CA ALA A 259 23.40 -26.61 0.61
C ALA A 259 22.40 -26.26 -0.53
N LEU A 260 22.45 -25.04 -1.05
CA LEU A 260 21.58 -24.62 -2.17
C LEU A 260 21.96 -25.31 -3.50
N LEU A 261 23.25 -25.43 -3.76
CA LEU A 261 23.72 -26.14 -4.97
C LEU A 261 23.33 -27.63 -4.91
N ASP A 262 23.57 -28.28 -3.79
CA ASP A 262 23.21 -29.68 -3.59
C ASP A 262 21.69 -29.89 -3.65
N TRP A 263 20.91 -29.00 -3.04
CA TRP A 263 19.46 -29.04 -3.15
C TRP A 263 19.00 -29.02 -4.61
N TYR A 264 19.50 -28.09 -5.42
CA TYR A 264 19.08 -27.95 -6.80
C TYR A 264 19.50 -29.15 -7.67
N PHE A 265 20.77 -29.52 -7.61
CA PHE A 265 21.31 -30.58 -8.47
C PHE A 265 20.85 -31.97 -8.06
N ASN A 266 20.46 -32.23 -6.83
CA ASN A 266 19.91 -33.50 -6.37
C ASN A 266 18.41 -33.61 -6.55
N SER A 267 17.66 -32.50 -6.52
CA SER A 267 16.20 -32.48 -6.74
C SER A 267 15.82 -32.58 -8.23
N ASN A 268 16.76 -32.34 -9.15
CA ASN A 268 16.53 -32.34 -10.60
C ASN A 268 17.27 -33.49 -11.32
N LYS A 269 17.69 -34.54 -10.58
CA LYS A 269 18.09 -35.82 -11.09
C LYS A 269 16.88 -36.74 -11.16
#